data_b5b40c054713bbabe852d4d53ebe5af4
#
_entry.id   b5b40c054713bbabe852d4d53ebe5af4
#
_cell.length_a   1.000
_cell.length_b   1.000
_cell.length_c   1.000
_cell.angle_alpha   90.00
_cell.angle_beta   90.00
_cell.angle_gamma   90.00
#
_symmetry.space_group_name_H-M   'P 1'
#
loop_
_entity.id
_entity.type
_entity.pdbx_description
1 polymer ?
#
loop_
_entity_poly.entity_id
_entity_poly.type
_entity_poly.pdbx_seq_one_letter_code
_entity_poly.pdbx_strand_id
1 'polypeptide(L)'
;MNWLSRFVSGTRPELPAAAAAKIAQWQEGERGEQALPHFETRYVVVNTEATGLNLDKDRLLAVAAIAIEGRSLKPSNALYRPLDDDPAEGLADLLEFAGHAPWVVFNASFNRKLLERVFEARCDFEPDVTWMDLQWLMPALFPEFHTGQVRLVDWMESFGVETFQRHHALGDAYAIAQLLMAALGRAHDTGAINARSLIEIERSRRWNHRTV
;
A
#
# COMPACT_ATOMS: atom_id res chain seq x y z
N MET A 1 6.45 -26.04 -5.56
CA MET A 1 7.61 -25.70 -6.45
C MET A 1 7.70 -24.18 -6.49
N ASN A 2 8.82 -23.58 -6.12
CA ASN A 2 8.91 -22.13 -5.93
C ASN A 2 8.88 -21.43 -7.30
N TRP A 3 7.92 -20.55 -7.59
CA TRP A 3 7.81 -19.80 -8.84
C TRP A 3 9.09 -19.00 -9.16
N LEU A 4 9.80 -18.48 -8.15
CA LEU A 4 11.10 -17.80 -8.30
C LEU A 4 12.19 -18.72 -8.88
N SER A 5 12.15 -20.05 -8.66
CA SER A 5 13.14 -20.97 -9.21
C SER A 5 12.99 -21.15 -10.74
N ARG A 6 11.83 -20.83 -11.31
CA ARG A 6 11.58 -20.89 -12.76
C ARG A 6 12.25 -19.74 -13.53
N PHE A 7 12.60 -18.63 -12.85
CA PHE A 7 13.34 -17.53 -13.49
C PHE A 7 14.82 -17.86 -13.74
N VAL A 8 15.39 -18.77 -12.97
CA VAL A 8 16.78 -19.20 -13.17
C VAL A 8 16.96 -20.02 -14.45
N SER A 9 15.88 -20.58 -14.98
CA SER A 9 15.90 -21.42 -16.21
C SER A 9 15.55 -20.67 -17.50
N GLY A 10 15.43 -19.34 -17.49
CA GLY A 10 15.32 -18.52 -18.70
C GLY A 10 13.93 -18.49 -19.40
N THR A 11 12.96 -19.23 -18.91
CA THR A 11 11.57 -19.18 -19.42
C THR A 11 10.66 -18.60 -18.35
N ARG A 12 10.18 -17.36 -18.54
CA ARG A 12 9.13 -16.79 -17.71
C ARG A 12 7.84 -17.63 -17.91
N PRO A 13 7.13 -17.98 -16.84
CA PRO A 13 5.85 -18.65 -16.99
C PRO A 13 4.88 -17.70 -17.71
N GLU A 14 4.12 -18.23 -18.65
CA GLU A 14 3.07 -17.48 -19.35
C GLU A 14 2.10 -16.88 -18.35
N LEU A 15 1.74 -15.61 -18.56
CA LEU A 15 0.80 -14.91 -17.70
C LEU A 15 -0.61 -15.48 -17.91
N PRO A 16 -1.35 -15.87 -16.85
CA PRO A 16 -2.73 -16.33 -17.01
C PRO A 16 -3.57 -15.31 -17.78
N ALA A 17 -4.38 -15.75 -18.71
CA ALA A 17 -5.16 -14.86 -19.58
C ALA A 17 -6.04 -13.87 -18.80
N ALA A 18 -6.63 -14.31 -17.68
CA ALA A 18 -7.42 -13.46 -16.79
C ALA A 18 -6.58 -12.35 -16.17
N ALA A 19 -5.36 -12.67 -15.68
CA ALA A 19 -4.44 -11.69 -15.13
C ALA A 19 -3.96 -10.69 -16.19
N ALA A 20 -3.61 -11.19 -17.39
CA ALA A 20 -3.21 -10.35 -18.51
C ALA A 20 -4.30 -9.34 -18.90
N ALA A 21 -5.57 -9.79 -18.98
CA ALA A 21 -6.69 -8.91 -19.28
C ALA A 21 -6.90 -7.81 -18.25
N LYS A 22 -6.82 -8.12 -16.94
CA LYS A 22 -6.95 -7.14 -15.86
C LYS A 22 -5.80 -6.13 -15.87
N ILE A 23 -4.56 -6.57 -16.10
CA ILE A 23 -3.40 -5.70 -16.22
C ILE A 23 -3.57 -4.76 -17.41
N ALA A 24 -3.95 -5.28 -18.57
CA ALA A 24 -4.20 -4.45 -19.77
C ALA A 24 -5.29 -3.41 -19.53
N GLN A 25 -6.42 -3.82 -18.95
CA GLN A 25 -7.50 -2.90 -18.57
C GLN A 25 -7.02 -1.82 -17.60
N TRP A 26 -6.19 -2.18 -16.61
CA TRP A 26 -5.62 -1.22 -15.68
C TRP A 26 -4.69 -0.23 -16.39
N GLN A 27 -3.87 -0.68 -17.35
CA GLN A 27 -2.96 0.17 -18.12
C GLN A 27 -3.70 1.19 -19.00
N GLU A 28 -4.89 0.86 -19.49
CA GLU A 28 -5.75 1.75 -20.28
C GLU A 28 -6.55 2.74 -19.43
N GLY A 29 -6.61 2.54 -18.11
CA GLY A 29 -7.37 3.36 -17.18
C GLY A 29 -6.79 4.76 -17.01
N GLU A 30 -7.68 5.73 -16.74
CA GLU A 30 -7.27 7.10 -16.46
C GLU A 30 -6.67 7.22 -15.05
N ARG A 31 -5.57 7.99 -14.93
CA ARG A 31 -4.96 8.28 -13.64
C ARG A 31 -5.87 9.14 -12.79
N GLY A 32 -6.04 8.77 -11.52
CA GLY A 32 -6.80 9.55 -10.57
C GLY A 32 -6.23 10.95 -10.35
N GLU A 33 -7.09 11.94 -10.22
CA GLU A 33 -6.69 13.32 -9.95
C GLU A 33 -6.32 13.50 -8.47
N GLN A 34 -5.03 13.79 -8.19
CA GLN A 34 -4.51 13.97 -6.83
C GLN A 34 -4.90 15.30 -6.18
N ALA A 35 -5.52 16.21 -6.94
CA ALA A 35 -5.95 17.51 -6.47
C ALA A 35 -7.38 17.52 -5.93
N LEU A 36 -8.14 16.44 -6.11
CA LEU A 36 -9.48 16.31 -5.56
C LEU A 36 -9.45 16.36 -4.03
N PRO A 37 -10.44 16.99 -3.40
CA PRO A 37 -10.60 16.98 -1.95
C PRO A 37 -10.63 15.56 -1.39
N HIS A 38 -10.20 15.36 -0.14
CA HIS A 38 -10.15 14.05 0.48
C HIS A 38 -11.47 13.28 0.46
N PHE A 39 -12.61 13.98 0.52
CA PHE A 39 -13.92 13.32 0.50
C PHE A 39 -14.35 12.83 -0.91
N GLU A 40 -13.69 13.33 -1.97
CA GLU A 40 -13.87 12.87 -3.36
C GLU A 40 -12.77 11.91 -3.78
N THR A 41 -11.68 11.82 -3.02
CA THR A 41 -10.55 10.96 -3.31
C THR A 41 -10.78 9.56 -2.75
N ARG A 42 -10.59 8.55 -3.60
CA ARG A 42 -10.43 7.16 -3.17
C ARG A 42 -8.99 6.92 -2.78
N TYR A 43 -8.74 6.45 -1.55
CA TYR A 43 -7.45 5.97 -1.09
C TYR A 43 -7.47 4.46 -0.95
N VAL A 44 -6.40 3.79 -1.32
CA VAL A 44 -6.29 2.35 -1.14
C VAL A 44 -5.10 2.04 -0.23
N VAL A 45 -5.40 1.60 0.98
CA VAL A 45 -4.40 1.05 1.88
C VAL A 45 -3.97 -0.30 1.36
N VAL A 46 -2.68 -0.51 1.18
CA VAL A 46 -2.10 -1.78 0.72
C VAL A 46 -1.13 -2.28 1.77
N ASN A 47 -1.27 -3.53 2.15
CA ASN A 47 -0.32 -4.19 3.05
C ASN A 47 0.06 -5.57 2.52
N THR A 48 1.29 -6.00 2.82
CA THR A 48 1.84 -7.28 2.35
C THR A 48 2.19 -8.17 3.53
N GLU A 49 2.06 -9.48 3.32
CA GLU A 49 2.61 -10.51 4.19
C GLU A 49 3.73 -11.23 3.45
N ALA A 50 4.85 -11.42 4.12
CA ALA A 50 6.04 -12.05 3.56
C ALA A 50 6.66 -13.04 4.54
N THR A 51 7.51 -13.94 4.03
CA THR A 51 8.23 -14.92 4.87
C THR A 51 9.23 -14.26 5.83
N GLY A 52 9.60 -13.02 5.61
CA GLY A 52 10.51 -12.22 6.43
C GLY A 52 10.75 -10.83 5.80
N LEU A 53 11.78 -10.13 6.27
CA LEU A 53 12.07 -8.75 5.89
C LEU A 53 13.24 -8.59 4.90
N ASN A 54 13.83 -9.68 4.45
CA ASN A 54 14.93 -9.67 3.49
C ASN A 54 14.36 -9.66 2.06
N LEU A 55 14.42 -8.50 1.40
CA LEU A 55 13.88 -8.33 0.05
C LEU A 55 14.49 -9.29 -1.00
N ASP A 56 15.72 -9.77 -0.82
CA ASP A 56 16.39 -10.64 -1.78
C ASP A 56 16.02 -12.13 -1.60
N LYS A 57 15.62 -12.53 -0.39
CA LYS A 57 15.39 -13.94 -0.01
C LYS A 57 13.93 -14.23 0.29
N ASP A 58 13.22 -13.26 0.85
CA ASP A 58 11.88 -13.48 1.32
C ASP A 58 10.84 -13.35 0.20
N ARG A 59 9.77 -14.14 0.35
CA ARG A 59 8.68 -14.23 -0.61
C ARG A 59 7.47 -13.48 -0.11
N LEU A 60 6.75 -12.89 -1.04
CA LEU A 60 5.41 -12.36 -0.82
C LEU A 60 4.43 -13.54 -0.65
N LEU A 61 3.72 -13.58 0.47
CA LEU A 61 2.76 -14.63 0.82
C LEU A 61 1.32 -14.21 0.57
N ALA A 62 1.01 -12.95 0.87
CA ALA A 62 -0.32 -12.40 0.68
C ALA A 62 -0.26 -10.89 0.45
N VAL A 63 -1.28 -10.37 -0.22
CA VAL A 63 -1.59 -8.95 -0.28
C VAL A 63 -2.98 -8.69 0.27
N ALA A 64 -3.14 -7.58 0.95
CA ALA A 64 -4.43 -7.06 1.36
C ALA A 64 -4.57 -5.61 0.94
N ALA A 65 -5.77 -5.21 0.57
CA ALA A 65 -6.09 -3.83 0.28
C ALA A 65 -7.42 -3.43 0.91
N ILE A 66 -7.52 -2.18 1.35
CA ILE A 66 -8.74 -1.60 1.90
C ILE A 66 -8.92 -0.23 1.28
N ALA A 67 -10.08 0.00 0.66
CA ALA A 67 -10.38 1.29 0.10
C ALA A 67 -11.13 2.18 1.12
N ILE A 68 -10.72 3.44 1.16
CA ILE A 68 -11.39 4.54 1.87
C ILE A 68 -11.99 5.45 0.82
N GLU A 69 -13.29 5.63 0.86
CA GLU A 69 -14.06 6.46 -0.07
C GLU A 69 -14.98 7.38 0.72
N GLY A 70 -15.05 8.64 0.33
CA GLY A 70 -15.87 9.62 1.04
C GLY A 70 -15.50 9.77 2.52
N ARG A 71 -14.22 9.56 2.86
CA ARG A 71 -13.73 9.49 4.24
C ARG A 71 -14.44 8.41 5.08
N SER A 72 -14.83 7.32 4.44
CA SER A 72 -15.54 6.20 5.07
C SER A 72 -14.76 4.90 4.89
N LEU A 73 -14.64 4.16 5.97
CA LEU A 73 -14.07 2.81 6.00
C LEU A 73 -15.20 1.80 6.05
N LYS A 74 -15.38 1.04 4.96
CA LYS A 74 -16.39 -0.01 4.87
C LYS A 74 -15.72 -1.39 4.86
N PRO A 75 -16.05 -2.31 5.76
CA PRO A 75 -15.47 -3.66 5.78
C PRO A 75 -15.63 -4.43 4.47
N SER A 76 -16.73 -4.19 3.73
CA SER A 76 -16.97 -4.80 2.41
C SER A 76 -16.07 -4.27 1.30
N ASN A 77 -15.39 -3.16 1.53
CA ASN A 77 -14.48 -2.53 0.55
C ASN A 77 -13.03 -2.93 0.84
N ALA A 78 -12.80 -4.25 0.88
CA ALA A 78 -11.52 -4.86 1.18
C ALA A 78 -11.23 -6.03 0.22
N LEU A 79 -9.95 -6.22 -0.05
CA LEU A 79 -9.39 -7.33 -0.82
C LEU A 79 -8.38 -8.07 0.06
N TYR A 80 -8.40 -9.40 0.01
CA TYR A 80 -7.34 -10.25 0.52
C TYR A 80 -7.05 -11.35 -0.50
N ARG A 81 -5.76 -11.51 -0.85
CA ARG A 81 -5.31 -12.55 -1.78
C ARG A 81 -4.07 -13.24 -1.21
N PRO A 82 -4.17 -14.53 -0.89
CA PRO A 82 -2.97 -15.37 -0.73
C PRO A 82 -2.28 -15.51 -2.08
N LEU A 83 -0.94 -15.61 -2.07
CA LEU A 83 -0.10 -15.62 -3.26
C LEU A 83 0.83 -16.84 -3.23
N ASP A 84 0.24 -18.03 -3.03
CA ASP A 84 0.98 -19.26 -2.74
C ASP A 84 1.86 -19.73 -3.89
N ASP A 85 1.25 -20.22 -4.98
CA ASP A 85 1.97 -20.85 -6.10
C ASP A 85 2.28 -19.88 -7.24
N ASP A 86 1.33 -19.03 -7.62
CA ASP A 86 1.48 -18.02 -8.68
C ASP A 86 0.83 -16.70 -8.27
N PRO A 87 1.59 -15.64 -8.03
CA PRO A 87 1.05 -14.36 -7.59
C PRO A 87 0.31 -13.56 -8.68
N ALA A 88 0.35 -13.98 -9.95
CA ALA A 88 -0.14 -13.19 -11.08
C ALA A 88 -1.59 -12.74 -10.94
N GLU A 89 -2.51 -13.68 -10.61
CA GLU A 89 -3.93 -13.37 -10.47
C GLU A 89 -4.18 -12.45 -9.26
N GLY A 90 -3.55 -12.74 -8.12
CA GLY A 90 -3.70 -11.91 -6.93
C GLY A 90 -3.16 -10.49 -7.10
N LEU A 91 -2.07 -10.33 -7.85
CA LEU A 91 -1.53 -9.01 -8.22
C LEU A 91 -2.44 -8.28 -9.21
N ALA A 92 -3.00 -8.99 -10.19
CA ALA A 92 -3.97 -8.42 -11.14
C ALA A 92 -5.27 -8.00 -10.43
N ASP A 93 -5.75 -8.80 -9.46
CA ASP A 93 -6.89 -8.45 -8.60
C ASP A 93 -6.61 -7.21 -7.74
N LEU A 94 -5.37 -7.06 -7.24
CA LEU A 94 -4.96 -5.86 -6.50
C LEU A 94 -5.03 -4.61 -7.39
N LEU A 95 -4.55 -4.68 -8.64
CA LEU A 95 -4.63 -3.58 -9.59
C LEU A 95 -6.09 -3.22 -9.93
N GLU A 96 -6.91 -4.23 -10.23
CA GLU A 96 -8.34 -4.04 -10.50
C GLU A 96 -9.07 -3.39 -9.32
N PHE A 97 -8.81 -3.88 -8.10
CA PHE A 97 -9.39 -3.33 -6.88
C PHE A 97 -8.93 -1.89 -6.61
N ALA A 98 -7.64 -1.62 -6.77
CA ALA A 98 -7.07 -0.32 -6.46
C ALA A 98 -7.36 0.73 -7.53
N GLY A 99 -7.49 0.32 -8.80
CA GLY A 99 -7.51 1.25 -9.91
C GLY A 99 -6.28 2.14 -9.88
N HIS A 100 -6.47 3.43 -10.19
CA HIS A 100 -5.41 4.45 -10.15
C HIS A 100 -5.45 5.32 -8.88
N ALA A 101 -6.09 4.85 -7.81
CA ALA A 101 -6.09 5.52 -6.52
C ALA A 101 -4.67 5.59 -5.92
N PRO A 102 -4.35 6.59 -5.08
CA PRO A 102 -3.13 6.57 -4.30
C PRO A 102 -3.05 5.34 -3.38
N TRP A 103 -1.91 4.64 -3.42
CA TRP A 103 -1.64 3.51 -2.55
C TRP A 103 -1.00 4.00 -1.26
N VAL A 104 -1.64 3.69 -0.16
CA VAL A 104 -1.19 4.07 1.19
C VAL A 104 -0.63 2.84 1.88
N VAL A 105 0.58 2.95 2.38
CA VAL A 105 1.28 1.87 3.06
C VAL A 105 1.85 2.36 4.39
N PHE A 106 2.23 1.43 5.24
CA PHE A 106 3.12 1.69 6.37
C PHE A 106 4.47 1.02 6.09
N ASN A 107 5.57 1.79 6.04
CA ASN A 107 6.89 1.35 5.57
C ASN A 107 6.93 1.04 4.06
N ALA A 108 6.83 2.09 3.25
CA ALA A 108 6.93 1.97 1.79
C ALA A 108 8.29 1.41 1.33
N SER A 109 9.36 1.62 2.09
CA SER A 109 10.68 1.08 1.75
C SER A 109 10.71 -0.44 1.65
N PHE A 110 9.82 -1.13 2.36
CA PHE A 110 9.64 -2.57 2.28
C PHE A 110 8.48 -2.96 1.35
N ASN A 111 7.26 -2.51 1.63
CA ASN A 111 6.05 -2.92 0.90
C ASN A 111 6.13 -2.62 -0.60
N ARG A 112 6.56 -1.40 -0.94
CA ARG A 112 6.71 -0.95 -2.33
C ARG A 112 7.72 -1.82 -3.08
N LYS A 113 8.95 -1.95 -2.55
CA LYS A 113 10.01 -2.72 -3.21
C LYS A 113 9.66 -4.20 -3.38
N LEU A 114 8.97 -4.78 -2.37
CA LEU A 114 8.53 -6.16 -2.45
C LEU A 114 7.50 -6.35 -3.58
N LEU A 115 6.51 -5.47 -3.66
CA LEU A 115 5.48 -5.51 -4.70
C LEU A 115 6.07 -5.24 -6.08
N GLU A 116 6.87 -4.18 -6.26
CA GLU A 116 7.54 -3.84 -7.53
C GLU A 116 8.34 -5.04 -8.05
N ARG A 117 9.16 -5.65 -7.18
CA ARG A 117 9.94 -6.85 -7.54
C ARG A 117 9.06 -8.01 -8.01
N VAL A 118 7.93 -8.26 -7.34
CA VAL A 118 7.06 -9.39 -7.68
C VAL A 118 6.26 -9.10 -8.95
N PHE A 119 5.80 -7.86 -9.15
CA PHE A 119 5.17 -7.43 -10.39
C PHE A 119 6.13 -7.57 -11.59
N GLU A 120 7.35 -7.04 -11.48
CA GLU A 120 8.37 -7.15 -12.53
C GLU A 120 8.69 -8.61 -12.82
N ALA A 121 8.97 -9.38 -11.76
CA ALA A 121 9.40 -10.77 -11.92
C ALA A 121 8.31 -11.64 -12.53
N ARG A 122 7.03 -11.45 -12.19
CA ARG A 122 5.95 -12.35 -12.59
C ARG A 122 5.10 -11.82 -13.74
N CYS A 123 4.88 -10.52 -13.79
CA CYS A 123 4.01 -9.88 -14.77
C CYS A 123 4.77 -9.12 -15.86
N ASP A 124 6.12 -8.99 -15.76
CA ASP A 124 6.94 -8.17 -16.64
C ASP A 124 6.44 -6.71 -16.71
N PHE A 125 5.97 -6.21 -15.57
CA PHE A 125 5.27 -4.94 -15.47
C PHE A 125 5.49 -4.33 -14.09
N GLU A 126 5.78 -3.04 -14.06
CA GLU A 126 5.85 -2.25 -12.84
C GLU A 126 4.71 -1.22 -12.87
N PRO A 127 3.74 -1.31 -11.94
CA PRO A 127 2.62 -0.38 -11.92
C PRO A 127 3.07 1.03 -11.51
N ASP A 128 2.81 2.02 -12.36
CA ASP A 128 3.06 3.42 -12.04
C ASP A 128 1.95 3.96 -11.14
N VAL A 129 2.12 3.76 -9.84
CA VAL A 129 1.17 4.18 -8.81
C VAL A 129 1.72 5.30 -7.93
N THR A 130 0.83 6.10 -7.39
CA THR A 130 1.16 7.11 -6.40
C THR A 130 1.25 6.47 -5.02
N TRP A 131 2.44 6.49 -4.42
CA TRP A 131 2.69 5.95 -3.08
C TRP A 131 2.62 7.02 -2.01
N MET A 132 2.02 6.68 -0.87
CA MET A 132 1.99 7.47 0.36
C MET A 132 2.39 6.60 1.54
N ASP A 133 3.36 7.02 2.33
CA ASP A 133 3.90 6.27 3.46
C ASP A 133 3.50 6.88 4.80
N LEU A 134 2.59 6.21 5.52
CA LEU A 134 2.16 6.66 6.84
C LEU A 134 3.28 6.64 7.88
N GLN A 135 4.33 5.84 7.70
CA GLN A 135 5.49 5.86 8.60
C GLN A 135 6.19 7.23 8.64
N TRP A 136 6.08 8.02 7.56
CA TRP A 136 6.60 9.38 7.49
C TRP A 136 5.52 10.43 7.69
N LEU A 137 4.31 10.16 7.23
CA LEU A 137 3.20 11.11 7.32
C LEU A 137 2.70 11.27 8.76
N MET A 138 2.57 10.17 9.51
CA MET A 138 2.05 10.21 10.87
C MET A 138 2.89 11.10 11.81
N PRO A 139 4.23 10.97 11.91
CA PRO A 139 5.01 11.86 12.78
C PRO A 139 5.11 13.31 12.26
N ALA A 140 4.74 13.58 11.01
CA ALA A 140 4.61 14.94 10.50
C ALA A 140 3.30 15.59 10.94
N LEU A 141 2.21 14.83 10.99
CA LEU A 141 0.88 15.33 11.38
C LEU A 141 0.63 15.28 12.90
N PHE A 142 1.28 14.36 13.60
CA PHE A 142 1.09 14.11 15.04
C PHE A 142 2.42 14.07 15.81
N PRO A 143 3.21 15.17 15.76
CA PRO A 143 4.50 15.23 16.44
C PRO A 143 4.38 15.15 17.97
N GLU A 144 3.20 15.41 18.53
CA GLU A 144 2.88 15.28 19.94
C GLU A 144 2.92 13.84 20.46
N PHE A 145 2.70 12.83 19.58
CA PHE A 145 2.80 11.43 19.95
C PHE A 145 4.21 10.90 19.69
N HIS A 146 4.70 11.05 18.46
CA HIS A 146 6.03 10.56 18.07
C HIS A 146 6.69 11.52 17.09
N THR A 147 7.96 11.87 17.35
CA THR A 147 8.74 12.75 16.47
C THR A 147 9.60 11.99 15.44
N GLY A 148 9.74 10.67 15.58
CA GLY A 148 10.54 9.82 14.72
C GLY A 148 9.75 8.68 14.10
N GLN A 149 10.45 7.83 13.35
CA GLN A 149 9.87 6.59 12.84
C GLN A 149 9.74 5.60 14.00
N VAL A 150 8.52 5.13 14.21
CA VAL A 150 8.17 4.07 15.15
C VAL A 150 7.42 2.97 14.42
N ARG A 151 7.21 1.84 15.08
CA ARG A 151 6.51 0.70 14.49
C ARG A 151 5.00 0.97 14.37
N LEU A 152 4.32 0.23 13.53
CA LEU A 152 2.86 0.30 13.39
C LEU A 152 2.13 0.13 14.73
N VAL A 153 2.61 -0.79 15.58
CA VAL A 153 2.00 -1.06 16.90
C VAL A 153 2.07 0.16 17.82
N ASP A 154 3.15 0.93 17.78
CA ASP A 154 3.31 2.12 18.64
C ASP A 154 2.28 3.20 18.26
N TRP A 155 1.98 3.35 16.96
CA TRP A 155 0.90 4.22 16.49
C TRP A 155 -0.49 3.69 16.85
N MET A 156 -0.69 2.37 16.74
CA MET A 156 -1.96 1.75 17.13
C MET A 156 -2.25 2.00 18.62
N GLU A 157 -1.26 1.83 19.49
CA GLU A 157 -1.37 2.12 20.93
C GLU A 157 -1.71 3.59 21.18
N SER A 158 -1.02 4.52 20.49
CA SER A 158 -1.24 5.97 20.64
C SER A 158 -2.66 6.41 20.26
N PHE A 159 -3.29 5.74 19.30
CA PHE A 159 -4.62 6.07 18.79
C PHE A 159 -5.73 5.15 19.31
N GLY A 160 -5.41 4.16 20.15
CA GLY A 160 -6.37 3.16 20.59
C GLY A 160 -6.93 2.31 19.45
N VAL A 161 -6.11 2.07 18.42
CA VAL A 161 -6.49 1.27 17.25
C VAL A 161 -6.29 -0.21 17.56
N GLU A 162 -7.35 -0.99 17.39
CA GLU A 162 -7.32 -2.44 17.50
C GLU A 162 -7.46 -3.11 16.15
N THR A 163 -6.91 -4.32 16.02
CA THR A 163 -7.08 -5.17 14.85
C THR A 163 -7.49 -6.57 15.28
N PHE A 164 -8.23 -7.28 14.44
CA PHE A 164 -8.68 -8.64 14.71
C PHE A 164 -7.54 -9.67 14.72
N GLN A 165 -6.43 -9.37 14.01
CA GLN A 165 -5.25 -10.23 13.96
C GLN A 165 -4.00 -9.45 13.55
N ARG A 166 -2.98 -9.43 14.40
CA ARG A 166 -1.67 -8.86 14.09
C ARG A 166 -0.87 -9.81 13.19
N HIS A 167 -0.01 -9.23 12.36
CA HIS A 167 0.82 -9.94 11.38
C HIS A 167 0.00 -10.75 10.35
N HIS A 168 -1.26 -10.40 10.17
CA HIS A 168 -2.09 -10.84 9.07
C HIS A 168 -2.29 -9.67 8.11
N ALA A 169 -2.06 -9.88 6.81
CA ALA A 169 -2.06 -8.76 5.84
C ALA A 169 -3.30 -7.89 5.94
N LEU A 170 -4.50 -8.48 6.04
CA LEU A 170 -5.75 -7.75 6.16
C LEU A 170 -5.92 -7.08 7.53
N GLY A 171 -5.51 -7.73 8.62
CA GLY A 171 -5.59 -7.17 9.96
C GLY A 171 -4.74 -5.90 10.09
N ASP A 172 -3.50 -5.94 9.63
CA ASP A 172 -2.62 -4.77 9.64
C ASP A 172 -3.09 -3.70 8.65
N ALA A 173 -3.66 -4.08 7.48
CA ALA A 173 -4.28 -3.11 6.56
C ALA A 173 -5.44 -2.35 7.22
N TYR A 174 -6.26 -3.02 8.05
CA TYR A 174 -7.31 -2.35 8.83
C TYR A 174 -6.77 -1.36 9.85
N ALA A 175 -5.69 -1.70 10.53
CA ALA A 175 -5.03 -0.78 11.46
C ALA A 175 -4.49 0.45 10.71
N ILE A 176 -3.81 0.24 9.60
CA ILE A 176 -3.28 1.32 8.75
C ILE A 176 -4.42 2.21 8.21
N ALA A 177 -5.55 1.62 7.81
CA ALA A 177 -6.72 2.35 7.32
C ALA A 177 -7.33 3.26 8.40
N GLN A 178 -7.41 2.81 9.65
CA GLN A 178 -7.88 3.62 10.78
C GLN A 178 -6.92 4.78 11.07
N LEU A 179 -5.60 4.54 11.02
CA LEU A 179 -4.59 5.59 11.15
C LEU A 179 -4.67 6.60 9.99
N LEU A 180 -4.92 6.14 8.76
CA LEU A 180 -5.16 7.05 7.63
C LEU A 180 -6.39 7.92 7.86
N MET A 181 -7.47 7.38 8.40
CA MET A 181 -8.67 8.17 8.73
C MET A 181 -8.34 9.29 9.73
N ALA A 182 -7.53 9.00 10.76
CA ALA A 182 -7.06 10.02 11.70
C ALA A 182 -6.17 11.07 10.99
N ALA A 183 -5.26 10.63 10.12
CA ALA A 183 -4.40 11.50 9.33
C ALA A 183 -5.20 12.44 8.42
N LEU A 184 -6.24 11.94 7.74
CA LEU A 184 -7.14 12.76 6.90
C LEU A 184 -7.91 13.81 7.72
N GLY A 185 -8.32 13.48 8.95
CA GLY A 185 -8.92 14.43 9.88
C GLY A 185 -7.96 15.56 10.24
N ARG A 186 -6.78 15.24 10.72
CA ARG A 186 -5.74 16.20 11.09
C ARG A 186 -5.29 17.05 9.89
N ALA A 187 -5.14 16.44 8.73
CA ALA A 187 -4.74 17.12 7.50
C ALA A 187 -5.74 18.23 7.12
N HIS A 188 -7.04 17.94 7.23
CA HIS A 188 -8.09 18.93 6.99
C HIS A 188 -7.93 20.16 7.91
N ASP A 189 -7.69 19.93 9.20
CA ASP A 189 -7.52 21.00 10.19
C ASP A 189 -6.27 21.85 9.94
N THR A 190 -5.25 21.29 9.28
CA THR A 190 -4.01 21.99 8.92
C THR A 190 -4.02 22.58 7.51
N GLY A 191 -5.14 22.47 6.78
CA GLY A 191 -5.30 22.99 5.42
C GLY A 191 -4.71 22.07 4.32
N ALA A 192 -4.27 20.88 4.64
CA ALA A 192 -3.89 19.88 3.66
C ALA A 192 -5.15 19.13 3.21
N ILE A 193 -5.77 19.60 2.13
CA ILE A 193 -7.13 19.21 1.73
C ILE A 193 -7.21 18.11 0.66
N ASN A 194 -6.08 17.64 0.13
CA ASN A 194 -6.02 16.66 -0.97
C ASN A 194 -4.80 15.73 -0.87
N ALA A 195 -4.76 14.70 -1.71
CA ALA A 195 -3.67 13.71 -1.71
C ALA A 195 -2.31 14.35 -2.02
N ARG A 196 -2.24 15.34 -2.91
CA ARG A 196 -1.00 16.03 -3.26
C ARG A 196 -0.37 16.70 -2.03
N SER A 197 -1.15 17.42 -1.24
CA SER A 197 -0.64 18.09 -0.04
C SER A 197 -0.14 17.11 1.02
N LEU A 198 -0.78 15.94 1.19
CA LEU A 198 -0.27 14.89 2.08
C LEU A 198 1.07 14.31 1.60
N ILE A 199 1.21 14.08 0.30
CA ILE A 199 2.46 13.58 -0.31
C ILE A 199 3.59 14.61 -0.13
N GLU A 200 3.29 15.90 -0.25
CA GLU A 200 4.26 16.97 -0.02
C GLU A 200 4.72 17.02 1.45
N ILE A 201 3.81 16.88 2.40
CA ILE A 201 4.12 16.78 3.85
C ILE A 201 5.01 15.56 4.11
N GLU A 202 4.65 14.39 3.60
CA GLU A 202 5.45 13.15 3.72
C GLU A 202 6.86 13.33 3.15
N ARG A 203 6.98 13.87 1.93
CA ARG A 203 8.27 14.10 1.26
C ARG A 203 9.16 15.07 2.03
N SER A 204 8.58 16.18 2.51
CA SER A 204 9.30 17.17 3.32
C SER A 204 9.83 16.54 4.60
N ARG A 205 9.02 15.71 5.28
CA ARG A 205 9.44 15.00 6.49
C ARG A 205 10.58 14.02 6.22
N ARG A 206 10.47 13.24 5.14
CA ARG A 206 11.49 12.27 4.72
C ARG A 206 12.81 12.95 4.35
N TRP A 207 12.75 14.10 3.69
CA TRP A 207 13.93 14.88 3.33
C TRP A 207 14.66 15.41 4.57
N ASN A 208 13.94 16.03 5.48
CA ASN A 208 14.52 16.60 6.70
C ASN A 208 15.18 15.56 7.60
N HIS A 209 14.70 14.32 7.58
CA HIS A 209 15.30 13.22 8.35
C HIS A 209 16.63 12.71 7.75
N ARG A 210 16.88 12.91 6.45
CA ARG A 210 18.12 12.49 5.78
C ARG A 210 19.26 13.50 5.95
N THR A 211 18.96 14.70 6.38
CA THR A 211 19.90 15.82 6.49
C THR A 211 20.37 16.09 7.92
N VAL A 212 19.92 15.30 8.86
CA VAL A 212 20.37 15.26 10.28
C VAL A 212 21.13 13.96 10.53
#